data_d6a5f6d428a3eb3ce753b14da960420a
#
_entry.id   d6a5f6d428a3eb3ce753b14da960420a
#
_cell.length_a   1.000
_cell.length_b   1.000
_cell.length_c   1.000
_cell.angle_alpha   90.00
_cell.angle_beta   90.00
_cell.angle_gamma   90.00
#
_symmetry.space_group_name_H-M   'P 1'
#
loop_
_entity.id
_entity.type
_entity.pdbx_description
1 polymer ?
#
loop_
_entity_poly.entity_id
_entity_poly.type
_entity_poly.pdbx_seq_one_letter_code
_entity_poly.pdbx_strand_id
1 'polypeptide(L)'
;VKSVRSMELRQIVSGAADLQGIGRTHLVERRWEPELRATGLLYLMENENALLMTDTHLGLLGWETERGSAVDCTGDAPLYVGQYDAVYDDRMVNCYFGRIDDPTIELVELQIRAEPFDQATPEFYCLSVEREAFIKQGDHTFFWIMEVLPRKRNPERAYGYPIILAYDAKGNVVIEFDTTPNT
;
A
#
# COMPACT_ATOMS: atom_id res chain seq x y z
N VAL A 1 -11.17 10.28 26.65
CA VAL A 1 -10.53 9.05 26.11
C VAL A 1 -10.38 9.12 24.60
N LYS A 2 -11.41 9.59 23.82
CA LYS A 2 -11.30 9.75 22.35
C LYS A 2 -10.30 10.83 21.93
N SER A 3 -10.11 11.90 22.71
CA SER A 3 -9.22 13.02 22.37
C SER A 3 -7.74 12.68 22.54
N VAL A 4 -7.38 11.87 23.53
CA VAL A 4 -5.99 11.46 23.78
C VAL A 4 -5.49 10.54 22.65
N ARG A 5 -6.30 9.55 22.23
CA ARG A 5 -5.94 8.67 21.11
C ARG A 5 -5.76 9.42 19.77
N SER A 6 -6.55 10.46 19.52
CA SER A 6 -6.41 11.25 18.29
C SER A 6 -5.18 12.16 18.32
N MET A 7 -4.76 12.63 19.48
CA MET A 7 -3.51 13.39 19.63
C MET A 7 -2.29 12.49 19.49
N GLU A 8 -2.28 11.31 20.09
CA GLU A 8 -1.19 10.34 19.96
C GLU A 8 -0.98 9.92 18.50
N LEU A 9 -2.06 9.61 17.78
CA LEU A 9 -1.97 9.29 16.35
C LEU A 9 -1.43 10.45 15.51
N ARG A 10 -1.83 11.70 15.79
CA ARG A 10 -1.27 12.88 15.11
C ARG A 10 0.21 13.08 15.39
N GLN A 11 0.67 12.79 16.61
CA GLN A 11 2.09 12.88 16.96
C GLN A 11 2.90 11.81 16.24
N ILE A 12 2.40 10.58 16.13
CA ILE A 12 3.05 9.48 15.41
C ILE A 12 3.13 9.79 13.91
N VAL A 13 2.04 10.27 13.31
CA VAL A 13 2.00 10.69 11.91
C VAL A 13 3.02 11.79 11.64
N SER A 14 3.05 12.83 12.50
CA SER A 14 4.03 13.92 12.41
C SER A 14 5.46 13.39 12.59
N GLY A 15 5.71 12.52 13.56
CA GLY A 15 7.01 11.94 13.83
C GLY A 15 7.51 11.02 12.70
N ALA A 16 6.65 10.20 12.12
CA ALA A 16 7.02 9.35 10.99
C ALA A 16 7.36 10.17 9.73
N ALA A 17 6.61 11.23 9.46
CA ALA A 17 6.87 12.14 8.37
C ALA A 17 8.17 12.93 8.59
N ASP A 18 8.42 13.39 9.81
CA ASP A 18 9.65 14.12 10.18
C ASP A 18 10.89 13.23 10.07
N LEU A 19 10.81 11.97 10.50
CA LEU A 19 11.90 10.98 10.39
C LEU A 19 12.29 10.69 8.93
N GLN A 20 11.34 10.83 8.00
CA GLN A 20 11.60 10.63 6.58
C GLN A 20 11.87 11.93 5.81
N GLY A 21 11.85 13.08 6.48
CA GLY A 21 12.04 14.39 5.84
C GLY A 21 10.90 14.79 4.90
N ILE A 22 9.72 14.20 5.06
CA ILE A 22 8.59 14.32 4.14
C ILE A 22 7.71 15.54 4.43
N GLY A 23 7.83 16.17 5.60
CA GLY A 23 7.02 17.35 5.94
C GLY A 23 5.60 17.02 6.43
N ARG A 24 4.67 17.97 6.30
CA ARG A 24 3.30 17.80 6.78
C ARG A 24 2.50 16.85 5.90
N THR A 25 1.62 16.05 6.52
CA THR A 25 0.80 15.04 5.89
C THR A 25 -0.66 15.09 6.35
N HIS A 26 -1.57 14.61 5.51
CA HIS A 26 -2.98 14.40 5.82
C HIS A 26 -3.28 12.90 5.86
N LEU A 27 -3.92 12.45 6.93
CA LEU A 27 -4.36 11.06 7.03
C LEU A 27 -5.48 10.81 6.01
N VAL A 28 -5.25 9.88 5.11
CA VAL A 28 -6.22 9.42 4.10
C VAL A 28 -7.08 8.30 4.66
N GLU A 29 -6.45 7.25 5.19
CA GLU A 29 -7.17 6.06 5.66
C GLU A 29 -6.44 5.41 6.82
N ARG A 30 -7.19 4.71 7.66
CA ARG A 30 -6.69 3.91 8.77
C ARG A 30 -7.41 2.57 8.81
N ARG A 31 -6.64 1.48 8.75
CA ARG A 31 -7.15 0.12 8.86
C ARG A 31 -6.51 -0.63 10.00
N TRP A 32 -7.32 -1.22 10.86
CA TRP A 32 -6.87 -2.14 11.89
C TRP A 32 -6.80 -3.55 11.31
N GLU A 33 -5.62 -4.19 11.44
CA GLU A 33 -5.38 -5.55 11.02
C GLU A 33 -5.25 -6.47 12.24
N PRO A 34 -6.33 -7.19 12.60
CA PRO A 34 -6.36 -8.01 13.80
C PRO A 34 -5.28 -9.09 13.82
N GLU A 35 -4.99 -9.67 12.65
CA GLU A 35 -4.00 -10.73 12.50
C GLU A 35 -2.58 -10.27 12.81
N LEU A 36 -2.28 -9.01 12.53
CA LEU A 36 -0.98 -8.40 12.75
C LEU A 36 -0.89 -7.65 14.08
N ARG A 37 -2.05 -7.41 14.72
CA ARG A 37 -2.18 -6.48 15.87
C ARG A 37 -1.56 -5.10 15.59
N ALA A 38 -1.62 -4.70 14.33
CA ALA A 38 -1.09 -3.45 13.83
C ALA A 38 -2.17 -2.59 13.18
N THR A 39 -1.92 -1.29 13.08
CA THR A 39 -2.77 -0.35 12.36
C THR A 39 -2.00 0.18 11.17
N GLY A 40 -2.47 -0.11 9.99
CA GLY A 40 -1.99 0.53 8.77
C GLY A 40 -2.52 1.95 8.64
N LEU A 41 -1.66 2.88 8.20
CA LEU A 41 -1.96 4.29 8.03
C LEU A 41 -1.51 4.74 6.64
N LEU A 42 -2.44 5.32 5.89
CA LEU A 42 -2.18 5.91 4.58
C LEU A 42 -2.31 7.42 4.68
N TYR A 43 -1.30 8.17 4.23
CA TYR A 43 -1.32 9.63 4.22
C TYR A 43 -0.93 10.21 2.88
N LEU A 44 -1.51 11.38 2.59
CA LEU A 44 -1.10 12.25 1.49
C LEU A 44 -0.26 13.40 2.05
N MET A 45 0.83 13.77 1.37
CA MET A 45 1.56 14.98 1.69
C MET A 45 0.72 16.23 1.48
N GLU A 46 1.00 17.29 2.25
CA GLU A 46 0.27 18.57 2.16
C GLU A 46 0.36 19.21 0.76
N ASN A 47 1.45 18.98 0.05
CA ASN A 47 1.65 19.42 -1.33
C ASN A 47 1.15 18.43 -2.39
N GLU A 48 0.51 17.34 -1.96
CA GLU A 48 -0.10 16.29 -2.80
C GLU A 48 0.89 15.53 -3.71
N ASN A 49 2.20 15.75 -3.54
CA ASN A 49 3.24 15.19 -4.41
C ASN A 49 3.67 13.77 -4.02
N ALA A 50 3.28 13.29 -2.86
CA ALA A 50 3.60 11.93 -2.44
C ALA A 50 2.52 11.34 -1.54
N LEU A 51 2.39 10.01 -1.65
CA LEU A 51 1.55 9.18 -0.81
C LEU A 51 2.45 8.30 0.04
N LEU A 52 2.17 8.22 1.33
CA LEU A 52 2.96 7.46 2.29
C LEU A 52 2.09 6.39 2.96
N MET A 53 2.61 5.19 3.03
CA MET A 53 2.05 4.07 3.79
C MET A 53 2.96 3.69 4.94
N THR A 54 2.40 3.51 6.13
CA THR A 54 3.14 2.98 7.27
C THR A 54 2.25 2.08 8.13
N ASP A 55 2.88 1.24 8.94
CA ASP A 55 2.21 0.49 10.00
C ASP A 55 2.62 1.02 11.37
N THR A 56 1.72 0.89 12.32
CA THR A 56 1.97 1.22 13.71
C THR A 56 1.42 0.12 14.61
N HIS A 57 2.14 -0.19 15.66
CA HIS A 57 1.68 -1.10 16.70
C HIS A 57 1.84 -0.47 18.09
N LEU A 58 1.15 -1.03 19.07
CA LEU A 58 1.23 -0.57 20.45
C LEU A 58 2.37 -1.32 21.15
N GLY A 59 3.51 -0.67 21.31
CA GLY A 59 4.64 -1.15 22.11
C GLY A 59 4.48 -0.84 23.60
N LEU A 60 5.52 -1.18 24.39
CA LEU A 60 5.54 -0.96 25.83
C LEU A 60 5.52 0.52 26.22
N LEU A 61 6.09 1.38 25.40
CA LEU A 61 6.24 2.82 25.65
C LEU A 61 5.22 3.68 24.89
N GLY A 62 4.32 3.07 24.15
CA GLY A 62 3.33 3.76 23.34
C GLY A 62 3.25 3.21 21.92
N TRP A 63 2.71 4.01 21.00
CA TRP A 63 2.63 3.66 19.60
C TRP A 63 4.00 3.77 18.93
N GLU A 64 4.39 2.72 18.24
CA GLU A 64 5.64 2.61 17.50
C GLU A 64 5.37 2.43 16.02
N THR A 65 6.10 3.16 15.17
CA THR A 65 6.10 3.00 13.71
C THR A 65 7.36 2.27 13.34
N GLU A 66 7.22 1.07 12.78
CA GLU A 66 8.40 0.27 12.44
C GLU A 66 8.87 0.53 11.01
N ARG A 67 7.95 0.66 10.07
CA ARG A 67 8.26 0.64 8.65
C ARG A 67 7.28 1.51 7.87
N GLY A 68 7.69 1.88 6.67
CA GLY A 68 6.85 2.59 5.75
C GLY A 68 7.43 2.61 4.35
N SER A 69 6.61 2.94 3.40
CA SER A 69 6.96 3.17 1.99
C SER A 69 6.27 4.42 1.49
N ALA A 70 6.89 5.07 0.53
CA ALA A 70 6.32 6.24 -0.12
C ALA A 70 6.32 6.06 -1.64
N VAL A 71 5.34 6.65 -2.30
CA VAL A 71 5.28 6.77 -3.75
C VAL A 71 5.24 8.23 -4.13
N ASP A 72 6.11 8.61 -5.07
CA ASP A 72 6.09 9.93 -5.69
C ASP A 72 4.89 10.02 -6.63
N CYS A 73 4.04 11.01 -6.40
CA CYS A 73 2.84 11.29 -7.19
C CYS A 73 3.01 12.56 -8.02
N THR A 74 4.24 12.95 -8.33
CA THR A 74 4.51 14.08 -9.24
C THR A 74 4.31 13.66 -10.70
N GLY A 75 3.83 14.61 -11.51
CA GLY A 75 3.58 14.37 -12.93
C GLY A 75 2.13 14.04 -13.27
N ASP A 76 1.90 13.55 -14.49
CA ASP A 76 0.58 13.35 -15.09
C ASP A 76 0.25 11.85 -15.28
N ALA A 77 0.77 10.97 -14.42
CA ALA A 77 0.46 9.55 -14.51
C ALA A 77 -0.99 9.29 -14.08
N PRO A 78 -1.72 8.47 -14.82
CA PRO A 78 -3.12 8.16 -14.51
C PRO A 78 -3.28 7.29 -13.26
N LEU A 79 -2.20 6.62 -12.82
CA LEU A 79 -2.14 5.77 -11.64
C LEU A 79 -0.74 5.79 -11.04
N TYR A 80 -0.66 5.96 -9.74
CA TYR A 80 0.57 5.84 -8.96
C TYR A 80 0.47 4.66 -8.01
N VAL A 81 1.48 3.82 -7.96
CA VAL A 81 1.47 2.62 -7.12
C VAL A 81 2.74 2.54 -6.28
N GLY A 82 2.56 2.37 -4.99
CA GLY A 82 3.58 2.05 -4.02
C GLY A 82 3.39 0.63 -3.47
N GLN A 83 4.49 0.04 -3.05
CA GLN A 83 4.53 -1.25 -2.40
C GLN A 83 5.20 -1.13 -1.03
N TYR A 84 4.67 -1.87 -0.08
CA TYR A 84 5.20 -2.00 1.26
C TYR A 84 5.14 -3.46 1.68
N ASP A 85 6.29 -4.00 2.08
CA ASP A 85 6.40 -5.37 2.55
C ASP A 85 6.90 -5.38 4.00
N ALA A 86 6.26 -6.15 4.85
CA ALA A 86 6.67 -6.34 6.23
C ALA A 86 6.71 -7.82 6.61
N VAL A 87 7.69 -8.18 7.41
CA VAL A 87 7.81 -9.52 7.97
C VAL A 87 7.62 -9.43 9.47
N TYR A 88 6.58 -10.08 9.94
CA TYR A 88 6.31 -10.33 11.36
C TYR A 88 6.66 -11.78 11.70
N ASP A 89 6.77 -12.13 12.96
CA ASP A 89 7.28 -13.43 13.43
C ASP A 89 6.97 -14.63 12.55
N ASP A 90 5.70 -14.94 12.32
CA ASP A 90 5.19 -16.06 11.54
C ASP A 90 4.45 -15.64 10.26
N ARG A 91 4.42 -14.34 9.94
CA ARG A 91 3.63 -13.77 8.86
C ARG A 91 4.41 -12.80 8.02
N MET A 92 3.97 -12.65 6.80
CA MET A 92 4.43 -11.63 5.87
C MET A 92 3.22 -10.86 5.36
N VAL A 93 3.42 -9.57 5.20
CA VAL A 93 2.40 -8.65 4.69
C VAL A 93 2.92 -8.04 3.41
N ASN A 94 2.13 -8.14 2.36
CA ASN A 94 2.30 -7.37 1.14
C ASN A 94 1.18 -6.32 1.11
N CYS A 95 1.56 -5.09 1.00
CA CYS A 95 0.64 -3.97 0.90
C CYS A 95 0.90 -3.18 -0.36
N TYR A 96 -0.11 -3.00 -1.16
CA TYR A 96 -0.09 -2.18 -2.37
C TYR A 96 -1.07 -1.03 -2.17
N PHE A 97 -0.61 0.17 -2.45
CA PHE A 97 -1.39 1.38 -2.25
C PHE A 97 -1.10 2.38 -3.34
N GLY A 98 -2.02 3.28 -3.60
CA GLY A 98 -1.78 4.24 -4.65
C GLY A 98 -2.84 5.32 -4.79
N ARG A 99 -2.57 6.25 -5.73
CA ARG A 99 -3.47 7.32 -6.14
C ARG A 99 -3.93 7.09 -7.58
N ILE A 100 -5.22 7.25 -7.79
CA ILE A 100 -5.89 7.10 -9.09
C ILE A 100 -6.27 8.49 -9.56
N ASP A 101 -5.60 8.98 -10.61
CA ASP A 101 -5.87 10.29 -11.21
C ASP A 101 -6.74 10.19 -12.47
N ASP A 102 -6.80 9.02 -13.11
CA ASP A 102 -7.75 8.78 -14.20
C ASP A 102 -9.12 8.33 -13.66
N PRO A 103 -10.17 9.17 -13.80
CA PRO A 103 -11.50 8.85 -13.28
C PRO A 103 -12.21 7.72 -14.03
N THR A 104 -11.67 7.23 -15.14
CA THR A 104 -12.25 6.11 -15.90
C THR A 104 -11.88 4.75 -15.34
N ILE A 105 -10.90 4.69 -14.42
CA ILE A 105 -10.49 3.45 -13.78
C ILE A 105 -11.59 2.96 -12.82
N GLU A 106 -12.04 1.73 -13.03
CA GLU A 106 -13.07 1.05 -12.24
C GLU A 106 -12.50 -0.12 -11.43
N LEU A 107 -11.36 -0.68 -11.85
CA LEU A 107 -10.72 -1.81 -11.21
C LEU A 107 -9.19 -1.66 -11.28
N VAL A 108 -8.53 -1.91 -10.17
CA VAL A 108 -7.07 -2.11 -10.11
C VAL A 108 -6.81 -3.57 -9.75
N GLU A 109 -6.04 -4.27 -10.58
CA GLU A 109 -5.64 -5.66 -10.41
C GLU A 109 -4.13 -5.78 -10.32
N LEU A 110 -3.66 -6.62 -9.42
CA LEU A 110 -2.28 -6.99 -9.23
C LEU A 110 -2.14 -8.47 -9.59
N GLN A 111 -1.42 -8.76 -10.65
CA GLN A 111 -1.09 -10.14 -11.02
C GLN A 111 0.26 -10.51 -10.40
N ILE A 112 0.22 -11.33 -9.38
CA ILE A 112 1.38 -11.73 -8.61
C ILE A 112 1.79 -13.13 -9.05
N ARG A 113 3.06 -13.27 -9.44
CA ARG A 113 3.59 -14.58 -9.84
C ARG A 113 3.62 -15.53 -8.65
N ALA A 114 2.93 -16.66 -8.79
CA ALA A 114 2.96 -17.72 -7.81
C ALA A 114 4.28 -18.50 -7.89
N GLU A 115 4.70 -19.03 -6.76
CA GLU A 115 5.86 -19.92 -6.72
C GLU A 115 5.50 -21.38 -7.06
N PRO A 116 6.46 -22.15 -7.52
CA PRO A 116 7.89 -21.86 -7.68
C PRO A 116 8.20 -21.05 -8.96
N PHE A 117 9.19 -20.13 -8.85
CA PHE A 117 9.58 -19.22 -9.95
C PHE A 117 10.32 -19.92 -11.11
N ASP A 118 10.72 -21.18 -10.93
CA ASP A 118 11.46 -21.98 -11.91
C ASP A 118 10.55 -22.74 -12.89
N GLN A 119 9.23 -22.61 -12.77
CA GLN A 119 8.30 -23.25 -13.70
C GLN A 119 8.38 -22.62 -15.09
N ALA A 120 8.37 -23.48 -16.11
CA ALA A 120 8.36 -23.05 -17.52
C ALA A 120 7.10 -22.23 -17.87
N THR A 121 6.01 -22.47 -17.16
CA THR A 121 4.77 -21.69 -17.27
C THR A 121 4.47 -21.10 -15.90
N PRO A 122 4.68 -19.80 -15.70
CA PRO A 122 4.40 -19.16 -14.43
C PRO A 122 2.89 -19.14 -14.17
N GLU A 123 2.52 -19.52 -12.96
CA GLU A 123 1.17 -19.30 -12.46
C GLU A 123 1.10 -17.92 -11.82
N PHE A 124 -0.02 -17.23 -12.01
CA PHE A 124 -0.31 -15.97 -11.36
C PHE A 124 -1.55 -16.09 -10.51
N TYR A 125 -1.56 -15.42 -9.38
CA TYR A 125 -2.79 -15.14 -8.65
C TYR A 125 -3.05 -13.64 -8.67
N CYS A 126 -4.30 -13.25 -8.55
CA CYS A 126 -4.72 -11.87 -8.66
C CYS A 126 -5.25 -11.35 -7.33
N LEU A 127 -4.83 -10.15 -6.98
CA LEU A 127 -5.47 -9.33 -5.96
C LEU A 127 -6.11 -8.15 -6.66
N SER A 128 -7.31 -7.77 -6.28
CA SER A 128 -7.99 -6.66 -6.94
C SER A 128 -8.76 -5.80 -5.97
N VAL A 129 -9.00 -4.57 -6.38
CA VAL A 129 -9.88 -3.61 -5.71
C VAL A 129 -10.75 -2.92 -6.74
N GLU A 130 -12.05 -2.98 -6.54
CA GLU A 130 -13.06 -2.35 -7.39
C GLU A 130 -13.36 -0.92 -6.92
N ARG A 131 -13.95 -0.11 -7.78
CA ARG A 131 -14.28 1.29 -7.56
C ARG A 131 -15.07 1.56 -6.28
N GLU A 132 -15.96 0.65 -5.90
CA GLU A 132 -16.77 0.76 -4.69
C GLU A 132 -15.93 0.72 -3.40
N ALA A 133 -14.76 0.08 -3.47
CA ALA A 133 -13.80 0.01 -2.37
C ALA A 133 -12.70 1.06 -2.45
N PHE A 134 -12.70 1.93 -3.46
CA PHE A 134 -11.76 3.05 -3.54
C PHE A 134 -12.02 4.05 -2.43
N ILE A 135 -10.95 4.57 -1.88
CA ILE A 135 -10.97 5.58 -0.83
C ILE A 135 -11.06 6.95 -1.50
N LYS A 136 -12.08 7.74 -1.15
CA LYS A 136 -12.26 9.11 -1.68
C LYS A 136 -12.01 10.13 -0.59
N GLN A 137 -11.13 11.09 -0.87
CA GLN A 137 -10.85 12.20 0.03
C GLN A 137 -10.65 13.49 -0.78
N GLY A 138 -11.57 14.45 -0.65
CA GLY A 138 -11.60 15.64 -1.50
C GLY A 138 -11.74 15.26 -2.97
N ASP A 139 -10.84 15.76 -3.80
CA ASP A 139 -10.80 15.50 -5.24
C ASP A 139 -9.94 14.28 -5.61
N HIS A 140 -9.35 13.61 -4.61
CA HIS A 140 -8.45 12.49 -4.82
C HIS A 140 -9.14 11.14 -4.61
N THR A 141 -8.70 10.16 -5.37
CA THR A 141 -9.10 8.77 -5.26
C THR A 141 -7.88 7.91 -4.97
N PHE A 142 -7.99 7.02 -3.99
CA PHE A 142 -6.90 6.14 -3.58
C PHE A 142 -7.38 4.69 -3.56
N PHE A 143 -6.42 3.77 -3.60
CA PHE A 143 -6.67 2.37 -3.34
C PHE A 143 -5.67 1.82 -2.33
N TRP A 144 -6.06 0.72 -1.69
CA TRP A 144 -5.23 0.02 -0.74
C TRP A 144 -5.62 -1.47 -0.72
N ILE A 145 -4.69 -2.31 -1.14
CA ILE A 145 -4.81 -3.76 -1.12
C ILE A 145 -3.78 -4.29 -0.12
N MET A 146 -4.20 -5.18 0.78
CA MET A 146 -3.31 -5.82 1.73
C MET A 146 -3.53 -7.32 1.72
N GLU A 147 -2.43 -8.06 1.69
CA GLU A 147 -2.38 -9.50 1.77
C GLU A 147 -1.53 -9.93 2.96
N VAL A 148 -2.06 -10.82 3.78
CA VAL A 148 -1.34 -11.42 4.90
C VAL A 148 -1.06 -12.89 4.59
N LEU A 149 0.20 -13.25 4.49
CA LEU A 149 0.66 -14.58 4.14
C LEU A 149 1.38 -15.24 5.32
N PRO A 150 1.25 -16.56 5.51
CA PRO A 150 2.07 -17.26 6.48
C PRO A 150 3.54 -17.20 6.05
N ARG A 151 4.42 -16.82 6.97
CA ARG A 151 5.87 -16.86 6.74
C ARG A 151 6.31 -18.31 6.58
N LYS A 152 6.49 -18.75 5.35
CA LYS A 152 7.10 -20.04 5.09
C LYS A 152 8.58 -19.96 5.46
N ARG A 153 9.10 -21.03 6.09
CA ARG A 153 10.50 -21.11 6.56
C ARG A 153 11.55 -21.08 5.45
N ASN A 154 11.15 -20.96 4.19
CA ASN A 154 12.08 -20.93 3.06
C ASN A 154 12.42 -19.48 2.70
N PRO A 155 13.63 -18.97 3.03
CA PRO A 155 14.05 -17.61 2.71
C PRO A 155 14.28 -17.36 1.21
N GLU A 156 14.27 -18.41 0.38
CA GLU A 156 14.47 -18.28 -1.07
C GLU A 156 13.21 -17.85 -1.84
N ARG A 157 12.10 -17.68 -1.14
CA ARG A 157 10.88 -17.15 -1.73
C ARG A 157 10.94 -15.64 -1.81
N ALA A 158 11.58 -15.14 -2.85
CA ALA A 158 11.38 -13.76 -3.26
C ALA A 158 9.93 -13.60 -3.76
N TYR A 159 9.21 -12.66 -3.20
CA TYR A 159 7.89 -12.28 -3.73
C TYR A 159 8.13 -11.54 -5.04
N GLY A 160 7.52 -12.06 -6.10
CA GLY A 160 7.64 -11.43 -7.41
C GLY A 160 7.02 -10.03 -7.41
N TYR A 161 7.60 -9.16 -8.17
CA TYR A 161 7.02 -7.87 -8.47
C TYR A 161 5.71 -8.09 -9.24
N PRO A 162 4.58 -7.48 -8.87
CA PRO A 162 3.33 -7.67 -9.58
C PRO A 162 3.34 -6.96 -10.94
N ILE A 163 2.60 -7.53 -11.88
CA ILE A 163 2.11 -6.78 -13.03
C ILE A 163 0.85 -6.05 -12.57
N ILE A 164 0.80 -4.75 -12.79
CA ILE A 164 -0.32 -3.91 -12.39
C ILE A 164 -1.17 -3.60 -13.62
N LEU A 165 -2.45 -3.92 -13.53
CA LEU A 165 -3.45 -3.67 -14.53
C LEU A 165 -4.54 -2.76 -13.97
N ALA A 166 -4.97 -1.78 -14.75
CA ALA A 166 -6.15 -1.01 -14.43
C ALA A 166 -7.14 -1.08 -15.59
N TYR A 167 -8.42 -1.21 -15.26
CA TYR A 167 -9.48 -1.43 -16.23
C TYR A 167 -10.55 -0.34 -16.15
N ASP A 168 -11.13 -0.01 -17.31
CA ASP A 168 -12.31 0.83 -17.40
C ASP A 168 -13.62 0.05 -17.13
N ALA A 169 -14.77 0.74 -17.12
CA ALA A 169 -16.09 0.14 -16.92
C ALA A 169 -16.49 -0.89 -17.98
N LYS A 170 -15.80 -0.96 -19.11
CA LYS A 170 -16.04 -1.93 -20.19
C LYS A 170 -15.12 -3.15 -20.08
N GLY A 171 -14.22 -3.16 -19.09
CA GLY A 171 -13.21 -4.19 -18.91
C GLY A 171 -12.01 -4.05 -19.87
N ASN A 172 -11.82 -2.89 -20.51
CA ASN A 172 -10.62 -2.65 -21.28
C ASN A 172 -9.46 -2.27 -20.35
N VAL A 173 -8.27 -2.79 -20.61
CA VAL A 173 -7.04 -2.38 -19.92
C VAL A 173 -6.70 -0.95 -20.36
N VAL A 174 -6.67 -0.03 -19.40
CA VAL A 174 -6.27 1.37 -19.59
C VAL A 174 -4.84 1.63 -19.15
N ILE A 175 -4.35 0.79 -18.22
CA ILE A 175 -2.97 0.84 -17.72
C ILE A 175 -2.46 -0.57 -17.55
N GLU A 176 -1.22 -0.80 -17.98
CA GLU A 176 -0.45 -2.00 -17.71
C GLU A 176 1.01 -1.60 -17.46
N PHE A 177 1.57 -1.99 -16.32
CA PHE A 177 2.99 -1.85 -16.09
C PHE A 177 3.54 -2.97 -15.19
N ASP A 178 4.74 -3.41 -15.52
CA ASP A 178 5.50 -4.40 -14.78
C ASP A 178 6.36 -3.64 -13.75
N THR A 179 6.24 -4.01 -12.48
CA THR A 179 7.04 -3.41 -11.41
C THR A 179 8.41 -4.07 -11.25
N THR A 180 8.73 -5.08 -12.07
CA THR A 180 10.05 -5.75 -12.05
C THR A 180 11.15 -4.72 -12.29
N PRO A 181 12.16 -4.59 -11.42
CA PRO A 181 13.27 -3.70 -11.65
C PRO A 181 13.98 -4.05 -12.95
N ASN A 182 14.18 -3.05 -13.81
CA ASN A 182 15.05 -3.22 -14.97
C ASN A 182 16.47 -3.51 -14.47
N THR A 183 16.92 -4.74 -14.62
CA THR A 183 18.28 -5.21 -14.31
C THR A 183 19.31 -4.66 -15.28
#